data_0124de1b25de71da01272e7cbd41f810
#
_entry.id   0124de1b25de71da01272e7cbd41f810
#
_cell.length_a   1.000
_cell.length_b   1.000
_cell.length_c   1.000
_cell.angle_alpha   90.00
_cell.angle_beta   90.00
_cell.angle_gamma   90.00
#
_symmetry.space_group_name_H-M   'P 1'
#
loop_
_entity.id
_entity.type
_entity.pdbx_description
1 polymer ?
#
loop_
_entity_poly.entity_id
_entity_poly.type
_entity_poly.pdbx_seq_one_letter_code
_entity_poly.pdbx_strand_id
1 'polypeptide(L)'
;MRTPVRALLRSPLGVVVLIAALWFVVTFLVFPNANLLVTTFFPDGAFSGRALEKLVSSDRAMRSVGNSLLLAVTLAITVNVVGIFIVLVTEYFVVRGSRVLWLGYATTLIYGGIVLAAGYNFIYGRYGFVTAIAQRVFPDLDPDWFSGYFAVVIVMTFATTTNHMLFLRSSLAAIDHQTIEAARSMGAGTGRILFRIVLPALRPMIFAVTVLTFLTGLGALTAPLVLGGTGFQTVAPMIVTFSKSTSSRDLAALLAIVLGVATIVLLAIMNRVEKSGVYFSVAKVATPLEKQRIRNPFVNGVVHVVAYALFVVYALPVILIVLFSFLDSKSVQTGTITLDSFTLRNYATVLGSPDVLRPFIVSLVYSALAAVIVVAGLLFVARMIQRNRNWVTATLEYLLHIPWILPTILIALALLQTFDRPQPLIGGQVLTGTTWLLLVAYVIVKVPFTLRLLKAAFASVPQSLEDAARILGARSLTTFRRVLVPLVIPTVAAITALNFNSLLDDYDAAVFLYQPLYEPLGIAIKASTEGEANLDSMSITFVYTVLLMIIMGLTMYLVYGRSGGRARRRRGRTGSPAVETTAPALATSDPGAPAPAAPRSPVG
;
A
#
# COMPACT_ATOMS: atom_id res chain seq x y z
N MET A 1 -15.81 8.79 28.08
CA MET A 1 -15.52 8.26 29.43
C MET A 1 -14.52 7.10 29.31
N ARG A 2 -13.49 7.06 30.17
CA ARG A 2 -12.50 5.94 30.21
C ARG A 2 -13.13 4.74 30.95
N THR A 3 -13.21 3.59 30.34
CA THR A 3 -13.71 2.38 30.98
C THR A 3 -12.69 1.86 32.01
N PRO A 4 -13.09 1.46 33.22
CA PRO A 4 -12.14 0.95 34.20
C PRO A 4 -11.55 -0.39 33.73
N VAL A 5 -10.25 -0.61 33.98
CA VAL A 5 -9.53 -1.85 33.62
C VAL A 5 -10.23 -3.10 34.20
N ARG A 6 -10.84 -2.95 35.40
CA ARG A 6 -11.63 -4.02 36.03
C ARG A 6 -12.75 -4.57 35.15
N ALA A 7 -13.33 -3.77 34.26
CA ALA A 7 -14.37 -4.22 33.34
C ALA A 7 -13.82 -5.20 32.28
N LEU A 8 -12.59 -5.00 31.81
CA LEU A 8 -11.89 -5.88 30.90
C LEU A 8 -11.55 -7.23 31.58
N LEU A 9 -11.06 -7.16 32.83
CA LEU A 9 -10.66 -8.34 33.59
C LEU A 9 -11.84 -9.24 34.06
N ARG A 10 -13.06 -8.73 34.05
CA ARG A 10 -14.27 -9.52 34.35
C ARG A 10 -14.64 -10.48 33.23
N SER A 11 -14.11 -10.34 32.03
CA SER A 11 -14.37 -11.26 30.91
C SER A 11 -13.21 -12.24 30.76
N PRO A 12 -13.38 -13.54 31.06
CA PRO A 12 -12.30 -14.53 30.94
C PRO A 12 -11.76 -14.58 29.51
N LEU A 13 -12.63 -14.48 28.50
CA LEU A 13 -12.22 -14.42 27.10
C LEU A 13 -11.40 -13.15 26.81
N GLY A 14 -11.79 -12.00 27.39
CA GLY A 14 -11.04 -10.74 27.24
C GLY A 14 -9.62 -10.84 27.83
N VAL A 15 -9.47 -11.50 28.96
CA VAL A 15 -8.17 -11.74 29.60
C VAL A 15 -7.30 -12.66 28.75
N VAL A 16 -7.84 -13.79 28.27
CA VAL A 16 -7.11 -14.73 27.40
C VAL A 16 -6.62 -14.03 26.12
N VAL A 17 -7.49 -13.27 25.46
CA VAL A 17 -7.13 -12.53 24.25
C VAL A 17 -6.07 -11.45 24.53
N LEU A 18 -6.20 -10.74 25.65
CA LEU A 18 -5.20 -9.75 26.06
C LEU A 18 -3.83 -10.39 26.30
N ILE A 19 -3.78 -11.50 27.05
CA ILE A 19 -2.54 -12.22 27.33
C ILE A 19 -1.92 -12.74 26.02
N ALA A 20 -2.72 -13.37 25.16
CA ALA A 20 -2.24 -13.87 23.87
C ALA A 20 -1.71 -12.74 22.96
N ALA A 21 -2.42 -11.60 22.90
CA ALA A 21 -1.99 -10.45 22.13
C ALA A 21 -0.70 -9.82 22.70
N LEU A 22 -0.59 -9.69 24.02
CA LEU A 22 0.62 -9.19 24.68
C LEU A 22 1.80 -10.15 24.48
N TRP A 23 1.58 -11.45 24.66
CA TRP A 23 2.62 -12.45 24.38
C TRP A 23 3.13 -12.35 22.93
N PHE A 24 2.22 -12.28 21.96
CA PHE A 24 2.58 -12.16 20.56
C PHE A 24 3.40 -10.88 20.29
N VAL A 25 2.94 -9.74 20.82
CA VAL A 25 3.61 -8.44 20.64
C VAL A 25 4.99 -8.44 21.29
N VAL A 26 5.08 -8.94 22.54
CA VAL A 26 6.38 -8.98 23.26
C VAL A 26 7.33 -9.93 22.55
N THR A 27 6.90 -11.15 22.22
CA THR A 27 7.77 -12.18 21.65
C THR A 27 8.25 -11.85 20.24
N PHE A 28 7.37 -11.38 19.36
CA PHE A 28 7.69 -11.26 17.95
C PHE A 28 7.90 -9.82 17.46
N LEU A 29 7.59 -8.82 18.27
CA LEU A 29 7.74 -7.43 17.87
C LEU A 29 8.69 -6.65 18.78
N VAL A 30 8.45 -6.62 20.10
CA VAL A 30 9.25 -5.81 21.00
C VAL A 30 10.61 -6.46 21.24
N PHE A 31 10.63 -7.72 21.62
CA PHE A 31 11.85 -8.46 21.95
C PHE A 31 12.85 -8.54 20.79
N PRO A 32 12.48 -8.90 19.54
CA PRO A 32 13.44 -8.96 18.44
C PRO A 32 14.07 -7.59 18.12
N ASN A 33 13.27 -6.53 18.09
CA ASN A 33 13.78 -5.19 17.81
C ASN A 33 14.68 -4.67 18.96
N ALA A 34 14.33 -4.96 20.22
CA ALA A 34 15.17 -4.64 21.37
C ALA A 34 16.47 -5.46 21.37
N ASN A 35 16.39 -6.76 21.07
CA ASN A 35 17.53 -7.64 20.94
C ASN A 35 18.51 -7.17 19.85
N LEU A 36 17.99 -6.77 18.69
CA LEU A 36 18.81 -6.21 17.61
C LEU A 36 19.60 -4.97 18.09
N LEU A 37 18.95 -4.06 18.83
CA LEU A 37 19.61 -2.88 19.42
C LEU A 37 20.68 -3.29 20.43
N VAL A 38 20.34 -4.21 21.33
CA VAL A 38 21.26 -4.68 22.38
C VAL A 38 22.47 -5.37 21.77
N THR A 39 22.27 -6.30 20.86
CA THR A 39 23.38 -7.05 20.21
C THR A 39 24.25 -6.16 19.34
N THR A 40 23.71 -5.08 18.77
CA THR A 40 24.48 -4.14 17.94
C THR A 40 25.35 -3.20 18.77
N PHE A 41 24.80 -2.67 19.89
CA PHE A 41 25.49 -1.65 20.69
C PHE A 41 26.13 -2.19 21.97
N PHE A 42 25.72 -3.36 22.45
CA PHE A 42 26.20 -3.99 23.69
C PHE A 42 26.55 -5.46 23.47
N PRO A 43 27.43 -5.83 22.49
CA PRO A 43 27.71 -7.23 22.15
C PRO A 43 28.26 -8.04 23.33
N ASP A 44 29.08 -7.43 24.20
CA ASP A 44 29.70 -8.06 25.35
C ASP A 44 29.17 -7.50 26.68
N GLY A 45 27.94 -6.94 26.69
CA GLY A 45 27.35 -6.28 27.85
C GLY A 45 27.85 -4.86 28.11
N ALA A 46 28.87 -4.40 27.38
CA ALA A 46 29.40 -3.03 27.44
C ALA A 46 29.09 -2.29 26.13
N PHE A 47 28.91 -0.97 26.23
CA PHE A 47 28.67 -0.16 25.04
C PHE A 47 29.87 -0.21 24.09
N SER A 48 29.59 -0.55 22.83
CA SER A 48 30.59 -0.65 21.76
C SER A 48 30.22 0.25 20.58
N GLY A 49 31.08 1.23 20.28
CA GLY A 49 30.98 2.06 19.07
C GLY A 49 31.49 1.37 17.79
N ARG A 50 31.90 0.12 17.87
CA ARG A 50 32.55 -0.64 16.76
C ARG A 50 31.69 -0.69 15.49
N ALA A 51 30.38 -0.86 15.64
CA ALA A 51 29.45 -0.84 14.49
C ALA A 51 29.41 0.53 13.82
N LEU A 52 29.40 1.63 14.58
CA LEU A 52 29.43 3.01 14.06
C LEU A 52 30.75 3.31 13.35
N GLU A 53 31.87 2.88 13.90
CA GLU A 53 33.18 3.03 13.29
C GLU A 53 33.24 2.27 11.95
N LYS A 54 32.77 1.02 11.91
CA LYS A 54 32.65 0.25 10.67
C LYS A 54 31.73 0.93 9.63
N LEU A 55 30.65 1.59 10.06
CA LEU A 55 29.75 2.30 9.17
C LEU A 55 30.44 3.49 8.51
N VAL A 56 31.09 4.32 9.33
CA VAL A 56 31.76 5.55 8.85
C VAL A 56 32.98 5.22 7.99
N SER A 57 33.70 4.13 8.30
CA SER A 57 34.88 3.68 7.52
C SER A 57 34.48 2.92 6.24
N SER A 58 33.23 2.50 6.09
CA SER A 58 32.77 1.79 4.89
C SER A 58 32.22 2.73 3.83
N ASP A 59 33.02 3.04 2.81
CA ASP A 59 32.59 3.84 1.66
C ASP A 59 31.30 3.33 1.00
N ARG A 60 31.11 2.01 0.92
CA ARG A 60 29.92 1.41 0.32
C ARG A 60 28.68 1.67 1.17
N ALA A 61 28.81 1.55 2.49
CA ALA A 61 27.70 1.82 3.41
C ALA A 61 27.33 3.31 3.39
N MET A 62 28.32 4.21 3.46
CA MET A 62 28.07 5.65 3.43
C MET A 62 27.47 6.13 2.11
N ARG A 63 27.97 5.61 0.97
CA ARG A 63 27.35 5.89 -0.34
C ARG A 63 25.92 5.40 -0.41
N SER A 64 25.60 4.24 0.17
CA SER A 64 24.22 3.74 0.16
C SER A 64 23.25 4.64 0.95
N VAL A 65 23.71 5.24 2.05
CA VAL A 65 22.92 6.23 2.82
C VAL A 65 22.66 7.48 1.96
N GLY A 66 23.70 8.00 1.31
CA GLY A 66 23.59 9.14 0.39
C GLY A 66 22.64 8.84 -0.79
N ASN A 67 22.77 7.67 -1.39
CA ASN A 67 21.92 7.23 -2.50
C ASN A 67 20.46 7.06 -2.09
N SER A 68 20.18 6.53 -0.88
CA SER A 68 18.81 6.44 -0.38
C SER A 68 18.18 7.80 -0.14
N LEU A 69 18.93 8.75 0.41
CA LEU A 69 18.45 10.11 0.61
C LEU A 69 18.21 10.82 -0.73
N LEU A 70 19.14 10.70 -1.67
CA LEU A 70 19.01 11.25 -3.03
C LEU A 70 17.76 10.68 -3.71
N LEU A 71 17.56 9.36 -3.66
CA LEU A 71 16.38 8.70 -4.23
C LEU A 71 15.11 9.21 -3.58
N ALA A 72 15.04 9.27 -2.25
CA ALA A 72 13.86 9.73 -1.52
C ALA A 72 13.47 11.17 -1.89
N VAL A 73 14.45 12.09 -1.98
CA VAL A 73 14.21 13.47 -2.40
C VAL A 73 13.74 13.55 -3.85
N THR A 74 14.38 12.82 -4.74
CA THR A 74 14.01 12.81 -6.15
C THR A 74 12.61 12.25 -6.36
N LEU A 75 12.26 11.14 -5.70
CA LEU A 75 10.91 10.59 -5.76
C LEU A 75 9.87 11.52 -5.17
N ALA A 76 10.18 12.21 -4.07
CA ALA A 76 9.29 13.23 -3.51
C ALA A 76 8.94 14.33 -4.53
N ILE A 77 9.82 14.62 -5.49
CA ILE A 77 9.56 15.59 -6.55
C ILE A 77 8.85 14.92 -7.74
N THR A 78 9.44 13.88 -8.30
CA THR A 78 8.97 13.27 -9.55
C THR A 78 7.58 12.63 -9.41
N VAL A 79 7.33 11.92 -8.31
CA VAL A 79 6.04 11.28 -8.05
C VAL A 79 4.94 12.32 -7.80
N ASN A 80 5.25 13.44 -7.12
CA ASN A 80 4.28 14.52 -6.97
C ASN A 80 3.93 15.15 -8.33
N VAL A 81 4.91 15.44 -9.17
CA VAL A 81 4.67 16.03 -10.49
C VAL A 81 3.78 15.11 -11.33
N VAL A 82 4.17 13.84 -11.46
CA VAL A 82 3.43 12.87 -12.28
C VAL A 82 2.09 12.52 -11.64
N GLY A 83 2.05 12.26 -10.34
CA GLY A 83 0.85 11.83 -9.61
C GLY A 83 -0.24 12.92 -9.56
N ILE A 84 0.14 14.18 -9.30
CA ILE A 84 -0.81 15.31 -9.34
C ILE A 84 -1.34 15.47 -10.77
N PHE A 85 -0.47 15.39 -11.79
CA PHE A 85 -0.88 15.47 -13.18
C PHE A 85 -1.90 14.38 -13.53
N ILE A 86 -1.64 13.11 -13.18
CA ILE A 86 -2.55 11.98 -13.41
C ILE A 86 -3.91 12.23 -12.76
N VAL A 87 -3.95 12.67 -11.49
CA VAL A 87 -5.20 12.95 -10.79
C VAL A 87 -5.96 14.10 -11.45
N LEU A 88 -5.28 15.17 -11.86
CA LEU A 88 -5.93 16.28 -12.56
C LEU A 88 -6.52 15.87 -13.92
N VAL A 89 -5.81 15.04 -14.68
CA VAL A 89 -6.26 14.56 -15.99
C VAL A 89 -7.43 13.58 -15.87
N THR A 90 -7.42 12.74 -14.86
CA THR A 90 -8.46 11.70 -14.71
C THR A 90 -9.70 12.21 -13.99
N GLU A 91 -9.57 13.13 -13.02
CA GLU A 91 -10.67 13.52 -12.12
C GLU A 91 -11.08 14.99 -12.24
N TYR A 92 -10.17 15.90 -12.59
CA TYR A 92 -10.45 17.34 -12.58
C TYR A 92 -10.75 17.91 -13.98
N PHE A 93 -9.95 17.55 -14.99
CA PHE A 93 -10.13 18.07 -16.35
C PHE A 93 -11.03 17.15 -17.21
N VAL A 94 -11.70 17.77 -18.19
CA VAL A 94 -12.39 17.05 -19.25
C VAL A 94 -11.36 16.61 -20.29
N VAL A 95 -10.87 15.38 -20.16
CA VAL A 95 -9.96 14.73 -21.10
C VAL A 95 -10.67 13.57 -21.78
N ARG A 96 -10.54 13.48 -23.11
CA ARG A 96 -11.13 12.36 -23.87
C ARG A 96 -10.51 11.05 -23.38
N GLY A 97 -11.35 10.03 -23.20
CA GLY A 97 -10.88 8.71 -22.75
C GLY A 97 -10.37 8.64 -21.31
N SER A 98 -10.68 9.63 -20.43
CA SER A 98 -10.18 9.67 -19.05
C SER A 98 -10.42 8.39 -18.24
N ARG A 99 -11.47 7.58 -18.58
CA ARG A 99 -11.70 6.26 -17.95
C ARG A 99 -10.67 5.23 -18.39
N VAL A 100 -10.30 5.23 -19.67
CA VAL A 100 -9.27 4.33 -20.22
C VAL A 100 -7.90 4.73 -19.67
N LEU A 101 -7.60 6.05 -19.63
CA LEU A 101 -6.37 6.56 -19.01
C LEU A 101 -6.27 6.12 -17.54
N TRP A 102 -7.36 6.24 -16.79
CA TRP A 102 -7.39 5.79 -15.40
C TRP A 102 -7.08 4.29 -15.27
N LEU A 103 -7.66 3.44 -16.13
CA LEU A 103 -7.36 2.00 -16.13
C LEU A 103 -5.89 1.71 -16.41
N GLY A 104 -5.29 2.40 -17.38
CA GLY A 104 -3.86 2.23 -17.66
C GLY A 104 -2.96 2.68 -16.51
N TYR A 105 -3.24 3.82 -15.89
CA TYR A 105 -2.48 4.27 -14.72
C TYR A 105 -2.70 3.39 -13.48
N ALA A 106 -3.89 2.78 -13.35
CA ALA A 106 -4.22 1.88 -12.27
C ALA A 106 -3.61 0.47 -12.39
N THR A 107 -2.89 0.18 -13.48
CA THR A 107 -2.19 -1.11 -13.65
C THR A 107 -1.22 -1.38 -12.50
N THR A 108 -0.55 -0.34 -11.99
CA THR A 108 0.36 -0.44 -10.83
C THR A 108 -0.33 -0.79 -9.51
N LEU A 109 -1.67 -0.81 -9.45
CA LEU A 109 -2.45 -1.38 -8.34
C LEU A 109 -2.54 -2.90 -8.38
N ILE A 110 -2.33 -3.48 -9.57
CA ILE A 110 -2.51 -4.91 -9.81
C ILE A 110 -1.18 -5.65 -9.70
N TYR A 111 -0.08 -5.00 -10.04
CA TYR A 111 1.25 -5.56 -9.91
C TYR A 111 2.20 -4.49 -9.39
N GLY A 112 3.12 -4.89 -8.51
CA GLY A 112 4.04 -3.96 -7.84
C GLY A 112 5.33 -4.66 -7.43
N GLY A 113 6.08 -4.03 -6.53
CA GLY A 113 7.24 -4.63 -5.91
C GLY A 113 8.27 -5.20 -6.88
N ILE A 114 8.64 -6.45 -6.65
CA ILE A 114 9.65 -7.16 -7.45
C ILE A 114 9.14 -7.48 -8.85
N VAL A 115 7.84 -7.75 -9.01
CA VAL A 115 7.22 -8.08 -10.30
C VAL A 115 7.33 -6.92 -11.27
N LEU A 116 7.07 -5.71 -10.79
CA LEU A 116 7.19 -4.49 -11.59
C LEU A 116 8.64 -4.22 -11.96
N ALA A 117 9.57 -4.27 -11.00
CA ALA A 117 10.98 -4.04 -11.26
C ALA A 117 11.57 -5.05 -12.26
N ALA A 118 11.24 -6.33 -12.11
CA ALA A 118 11.64 -7.38 -13.04
C ALA A 118 11.03 -7.18 -14.43
N GLY A 119 9.74 -6.81 -14.52
CA GLY A 119 9.08 -6.51 -15.79
C GLY A 119 9.79 -5.40 -16.57
N TYR A 120 10.15 -4.31 -15.92
CA TYR A 120 10.93 -3.24 -16.56
C TYR A 120 12.33 -3.70 -16.95
N ASN A 121 13.00 -4.51 -16.11
CA ASN A 121 14.32 -5.06 -16.43
C ASN A 121 14.26 -5.97 -17.67
N PHE A 122 13.25 -6.82 -17.80
CA PHE A 122 13.08 -7.70 -18.96
C PHE A 122 12.69 -6.96 -20.25
N ILE A 123 12.13 -5.75 -20.14
CA ILE A 123 11.74 -4.94 -21.29
C ILE A 123 12.87 -4.00 -21.72
N TYR A 124 13.50 -3.31 -20.77
CA TYR A 124 14.45 -2.22 -21.01
C TYR A 124 15.88 -2.52 -20.55
N GLY A 125 16.11 -3.56 -19.74
CA GLY A 125 17.42 -3.92 -19.24
C GLY A 125 18.34 -4.48 -20.32
N ARG A 126 19.52 -4.96 -19.92
CA ARG A 126 20.60 -5.39 -20.80
C ARG A 126 20.17 -6.42 -21.88
N TYR A 127 19.35 -7.37 -21.49
CA TYR A 127 18.80 -8.42 -22.37
C TYR A 127 17.32 -8.16 -22.71
N GLY A 128 16.89 -6.93 -22.55
CA GLY A 128 15.49 -6.56 -22.74
C GLY A 128 15.09 -6.42 -24.20
N PHE A 129 13.82 -6.68 -24.47
CA PHE A 129 13.24 -6.60 -25.80
C PHE A 129 13.43 -5.22 -26.49
N VAL A 130 13.21 -4.14 -25.74
CA VAL A 130 13.37 -2.76 -26.27
C VAL A 130 14.85 -2.47 -26.52
N THR A 131 15.75 -2.93 -25.66
CA THR A 131 17.20 -2.80 -25.83
C THR A 131 17.67 -3.53 -27.09
N ALA A 132 17.20 -4.76 -27.32
CA ALA A 132 17.52 -5.53 -28.51
C ALA A 132 17.07 -4.84 -29.82
N ILE A 133 15.89 -4.22 -29.80
CA ILE A 133 15.41 -3.43 -30.96
C ILE A 133 16.22 -2.13 -31.11
N ALA A 134 16.46 -1.41 -30.01
CA ALA A 134 17.19 -0.15 -30.03
C ALA A 134 18.63 -0.33 -30.55
N GLN A 135 19.30 -1.41 -30.20
CA GLN A 135 20.65 -1.73 -30.71
C GLN A 135 20.70 -2.03 -32.21
N ARG A 136 19.57 -2.44 -32.83
CA ARG A 136 19.52 -2.57 -34.31
C ARG A 136 19.50 -1.23 -35.02
N VAL A 137 18.92 -0.20 -34.36
CA VAL A 137 18.85 1.17 -34.90
C VAL A 137 20.08 1.97 -34.49
N PHE A 138 20.58 1.75 -33.27
CA PHE A 138 21.73 2.40 -32.67
C PHE A 138 22.73 1.32 -32.17
N PRO A 139 23.62 0.81 -33.04
CA PRO A 139 24.53 -0.28 -32.69
C PRO A 139 25.48 0.02 -31.51
N ASP A 140 25.80 1.29 -31.30
CA ASP A 140 26.69 1.77 -30.23
C ASP A 140 25.94 2.03 -28.90
N LEU A 141 24.65 1.71 -28.81
CA LEU A 141 23.89 1.88 -27.57
C LEU A 141 24.43 0.95 -26.48
N ASP A 142 24.82 1.55 -25.35
CA ASP A 142 25.22 0.78 -24.18
C ASP A 142 24.08 -0.18 -23.78
N PRO A 143 24.30 -1.50 -23.69
CA PRO A 143 23.29 -2.46 -23.24
C PRO A 143 22.71 -2.14 -21.85
N ASP A 144 23.51 -1.50 -20.99
CA ASP A 144 23.13 -1.14 -19.62
C ASP A 144 22.50 0.26 -19.52
N TRP A 145 22.05 0.87 -20.64
CA TRP A 145 21.45 2.20 -20.69
C TRP A 145 20.27 2.38 -19.71
N PHE A 146 19.52 1.32 -19.45
CA PHE A 146 18.41 1.31 -18.50
C PHE A 146 18.82 0.63 -17.20
N SER A 147 19.81 1.19 -16.52
CA SER A 147 20.31 0.73 -15.23
C SER A 147 20.70 1.91 -14.33
N GLY A 148 21.04 1.61 -13.09
CA GLY A 148 21.49 2.60 -12.12
C GLY A 148 20.39 3.55 -11.63
N TYR A 149 20.79 4.75 -11.23
CA TYR A 149 19.91 5.77 -10.64
C TYR A 149 18.71 6.12 -11.51
N PHE A 150 18.95 6.33 -12.81
CA PHE A 150 17.90 6.75 -13.75
C PHE A 150 16.78 5.72 -13.89
N ALA A 151 17.12 4.44 -14.07
CA ALA A 151 16.14 3.37 -14.19
C ALA A 151 15.32 3.21 -12.90
N VAL A 152 16.00 3.27 -11.74
CA VAL A 152 15.33 3.18 -10.43
C VAL A 152 14.35 4.33 -10.23
N VAL A 153 14.74 5.58 -10.53
CA VAL A 153 13.87 6.76 -10.41
C VAL A 153 12.64 6.63 -11.31
N ILE A 154 12.81 6.25 -12.57
CA ILE A 154 11.70 6.09 -13.52
C ILE A 154 10.71 5.05 -13.00
N VAL A 155 11.19 3.83 -12.73
CA VAL A 155 10.32 2.72 -12.31
C VAL A 155 9.60 3.04 -11.01
N MET A 156 10.31 3.58 -10.02
CA MET A 156 9.70 3.94 -8.74
C MET A 156 8.76 5.14 -8.84
N THR A 157 9.03 6.10 -9.73
CA THR A 157 8.10 7.21 -9.98
C THR A 157 6.76 6.67 -10.44
N PHE A 158 6.75 5.78 -11.43
CA PHE A 158 5.50 5.21 -11.93
C PHE A 158 4.83 4.29 -10.92
N ALA A 159 5.58 3.44 -10.22
CA ALA A 159 5.05 2.53 -9.20
C ALA A 159 4.32 3.26 -8.06
N THR A 160 4.86 4.40 -7.61
CA THR A 160 4.38 5.10 -6.39
C THR A 160 3.25 6.09 -6.64
N THR A 161 2.98 6.49 -7.90
CA THR A 161 1.85 7.40 -8.24
C THR A 161 0.48 6.85 -7.87
N THR A 162 0.35 5.55 -7.67
CA THR A 162 -0.85 4.88 -7.14
C THR A 162 -1.36 5.53 -5.85
N ASN A 163 -0.46 5.92 -4.93
CA ASN A 163 -0.84 6.60 -3.70
C ASN A 163 -1.51 7.95 -3.97
N HIS A 164 -1.02 8.71 -4.97
CA HIS A 164 -1.64 9.96 -5.40
C HIS A 164 -3.04 9.73 -5.97
N MET A 165 -3.21 8.70 -6.82
CA MET A 165 -4.52 8.35 -7.38
C MET A 165 -5.54 8.02 -6.30
N LEU A 166 -5.15 7.31 -5.24
CA LEU A 166 -6.07 6.90 -4.17
C LEU A 166 -6.39 8.06 -3.22
N PHE A 167 -5.39 8.77 -2.73
CA PHE A 167 -5.55 9.77 -1.68
C PHE A 167 -5.97 11.15 -2.20
N LEU A 168 -5.35 11.64 -3.27
CA LEU A 168 -5.72 12.95 -3.83
C LEU A 168 -7.10 12.94 -4.49
N ARG A 169 -7.51 11.81 -5.08
CA ARG A 169 -8.85 11.67 -5.65
C ARG A 169 -9.94 11.95 -4.60
N SER A 170 -9.81 11.35 -3.42
CA SER A 170 -10.78 11.54 -2.33
C SER A 170 -10.81 12.98 -1.83
N SER A 171 -9.65 13.62 -1.73
CA SER A 171 -9.52 15.02 -1.30
C SER A 171 -10.03 15.98 -2.36
N LEU A 172 -9.78 15.69 -3.64
CA LEU A 172 -10.32 16.48 -4.76
C LEU A 172 -11.85 16.43 -4.80
N ALA A 173 -12.43 15.24 -4.58
CA ALA A 173 -13.88 15.04 -4.53
C ALA A 173 -14.57 15.77 -3.33
N ALA A 174 -13.81 16.13 -2.31
CA ALA A 174 -14.30 16.89 -1.16
C ALA A 174 -14.33 18.41 -1.38
N ILE A 175 -13.77 18.91 -2.49
CA ILE A 175 -13.82 20.33 -2.84
C ILE A 175 -15.22 20.68 -3.33
N ASP A 176 -15.82 21.71 -2.73
CA ASP A 176 -17.14 22.18 -3.12
C ASP A 176 -17.11 22.87 -4.49
N HIS A 177 -17.96 22.38 -5.40
CA HIS A 177 -18.09 22.92 -6.75
C HIS A 177 -18.52 24.40 -6.74
N GLN A 178 -19.36 24.82 -5.80
CA GLN A 178 -19.82 26.20 -5.66
C GLN A 178 -18.66 27.20 -5.48
N THR A 179 -17.59 26.80 -4.78
CA THR A 179 -16.39 27.63 -4.62
C THR A 179 -15.73 27.92 -5.97
N ILE A 180 -15.71 26.94 -6.88
CA ILE A 180 -15.16 27.07 -8.22
C ILE A 180 -16.05 27.96 -9.08
N GLU A 181 -17.38 27.82 -9.00
CA GLU A 181 -18.34 28.63 -9.72
C GLU A 181 -18.32 30.09 -9.28
N ALA A 182 -18.26 30.34 -7.97
CA ALA A 182 -18.12 31.69 -7.43
C ALA A 182 -16.85 32.38 -7.95
N ALA A 183 -15.70 31.68 -7.94
CA ALA A 183 -14.46 32.22 -8.51
C ALA A 183 -14.57 32.50 -10.01
N ARG A 184 -15.28 31.63 -10.74
CA ARG A 184 -15.53 31.82 -12.18
C ARG A 184 -16.42 33.00 -12.46
N SER A 185 -17.47 33.21 -11.67
CA SER A 185 -18.38 34.37 -11.75
C SER A 185 -17.65 35.68 -11.48
N MET A 186 -16.59 35.63 -10.65
CA MET A 186 -15.68 36.77 -10.43
C MET A 186 -14.60 36.93 -11.54
N GLY A 187 -14.71 36.20 -12.65
CA GLY A 187 -13.79 36.31 -13.79
C GLY A 187 -12.48 35.51 -13.67
N ALA A 188 -12.36 34.60 -12.71
CA ALA A 188 -11.16 33.79 -12.59
C ALA A 188 -11.06 32.74 -13.73
N GLY A 189 -9.97 32.75 -14.47
CA GLY A 189 -9.67 31.73 -15.49
C GLY A 189 -9.31 30.37 -14.85
N THR A 190 -9.43 29.28 -15.64
CA THR A 190 -9.22 27.88 -15.20
C THR A 190 -7.85 27.68 -14.51
N GLY A 191 -6.77 28.28 -15.04
CA GLY A 191 -5.44 28.20 -14.42
C GLY A 191 -5.39 28.90 -13.06
N ARG A 192 -6.01 30.10 -12.92
CA ARG A 192 -6.04 30.83 -11.66
C ARG A 192 -6.84 30.06 -10.59
N ILE A 193 -7.94 29.42 -10.97
CA ILE A 193 -8.73 28.55 -10.08
C ILE A 193 -7.88 27.35 -9.65
N LEU A 194 -7.20 26.68 -10.57
CA LEU A 194 -6.33 25.54 -10.26
C LEU A 194 -5.24 25.92 -9.25
N PHE A 195 -4.46 26.97 -9.52
CA PHE A 195 -3.29 27.33 -8.70
C PHE A 195 -3.64 28.07 -7.40
N ARG A 196 -4.77 28.79 -7.34
CA ARG A 196 -5.15 29.59 -6.15
C ARG A 196 -6.23 28.95 -5.28
N ILE A 197 -7.00 27.98 -5.80
CA ILE A 197 -8.10 27.35 -5.04
C ILE A 197 -7.84 25.84 -4.92
N VAL A 198 -7.75 25.11 -6.04
CA VAL A 198 -7.73 23.64 -6.03
C VAL A 198 -6.43 23.10 -5.45
N LEU A 199 -5.27 23.48 -5.95
CA LEU A 199 -3.99 23.00 -5.42
C LEU A 199 -3.73 23.43 -3.98
N PRO A 200 -4.04 24.66 -3.54
CA PRO A 200 -3.96 25.02 -2.12
C PRO A 200 -4.89 24.18 -1.22
N ALA A 201 -6.09 23.87 -1.68
CA ALA A 201 -7.01 23.00 -0.93
C ALA A 201 -6.48 21.57 -0.81
N LEU A 202 -5.69 21.10 -1.77
CA LEU A 202 -5.06 19.77 -1.75
C LEU A 202 -3.73 19.74 -0.98
N ARG A 203 -3.15 20.88 -0.60
CA ARG A 203 -1.82 20.94 0.07
C ARG A 203 -1.65 19.97 1.24
N PRO A 204 -2.61 19.81 2.19
CA PRO A 204 -2.43 18.90 3.31
C PRO A 204 -2.27 17.45 2.85
N MET A 205 -3.06 17.04 1.85
CA MET A 205 -2.99 15.69 1.31
C MET A 205 -1.74 15.49 0.44
N ILE A 206 -1.37 16.48 -0.38
CA ILE A 206 -0.12 16.46 -1.16
C ILE A 206 1.06 16.29 -0.20
N PHE A 207 1.10 17.04 0.90
CA PHE A 207 2.16 16.90 1.91
C PHE A 207 2.19 15.48 2.51
N ALA A 208 1.04 14.95 2.92
CA ALA A 208 0.95 13.59 3.48
C ALA A 208 1.46 12.52 2.48
N VAL A 209 1.04 12.60 1.22
CA VAL A 209 1.49 11.65 0.18
C VAL A 209 2.97 11.86 -0.17
N THR A 210 3.47 13.09 -0.14
CA THR A 210 4.91 13.39 -0.33
C THR A 210 5.76 12.70 0.74
N VAL A 211 5.34 12.75 2.00
CA VAL A 211 6.06 12.08 3.08
C VAL A 211 6.02 10.56 2.92
N LEU A 212 4.85 9.99 2.54
CA LEU A 212 4.74 8.56 2.23
C LEU A 212 5.69 8.17 1.07
N THR A 213 5.76 9.00 0.03
CA THR A 213 6.66 8.77 -1.11
C THR A 213 8.13 8.86 -0.69
N PHE A 214 8.48 9.82 0.16
CA PHE A 214 9.83 9.96 0.69
C PHE A 214 10.23 8.72 1.52
N LEU A 215 9.34 8.25 2.39
CA LEU A 215 9.56 7.01 3.16
C LEU A 215 9.75 5.79 2.26
N THR A 216 8.94 5.68 1.20
CA THR A 216 9.06 4.60 0.21
C THR A 216 10.42 4.65 -0.51
N GLY A 217 10.88 5.85 -0.87
CA GLY A 217 12.20 6.04 -1.49
C GLY A 217 13.36 5.72 -0.56
N LEU A 218 13.26 6.14 0.72
CA LEU A 218 14.29 5.89 1.72
C LEU A 218 14.49 4.40 2.01
N GLY A 219 13.38 3.64 2.10
CA GLY A 219 13.37 2.20 2.36
C GLY A 219 13.31 1.33 1.10
N ALA A 220 13.54 1.88 -0.10
CA ALA A 220 13.42 1.16 -1.36
C ALA A 220 14.38 -0.02 -1.45
N LEU A 221 13.85 -1.23 -1.63
CA LEU A 221 14.62 -2.45 -1.79
C LEU A 221 14.57 -2.99 -3.22
N THR A 222 13.40 -3.34 -3.70
CA THR A 222 13.21 -4.15 -4.90
C THR A 222 13.71 -3.49 -6.18
N ALA A 223 13.35 -2.25 -6.46
CA ALA A 223 13.78 -1.55 -7.66
C ALA A 223 15.28 -1.23 -7.67
N PRO A 224 15.91 -0.70 -6.59
CA PRO A 224 17.36 -0.55 -6.52
C PRO A 224 18.14 -1.88 -6.61
N LEU A 225 17.58 -2.97 -6.07
CA LEU A 225 18.22 -4.28 -6.11
C LEU A 225 18.23 -4.89 -7.51
N VAL A 226 17.16 -4.66 -8.30
CA VAL A 226 17.04 -5.22 -9.66
C VAL A 226 17.68 -4.32 -10.71
N LEU A 227 17.49 -3.00 -10.59
CA LEU A 227 17.84 -2.02 -11.62
C LEU A 227 19.03 -1.14 -11.26
N GLY A 228 19.40 -1.07 -9.97
CA GLY A 228 20.47 -0.17 -9.50
C GLY A 228 21.87 -0.56 -9.93
N GLY A 229 22.07 -1.83 -10.24
CA GLY A 229 23.39 -2.36 -10.61
C GLY A 229 24.42 -2.16 -9.49
N THR A 230 25.69 -2.13 -9.86
CA THR A 230 26.81 -1.87 -8.93
C THR A 230 26.99 -0.38 -8.63
N GLY A 231 26.53 0.49 -9.51
CA GLY A 231 26.74 1.93 -9.44
C GLY A 231 25.77 2.66 -8.52
N PHE A 232 24.55 2.15 -8.32
CA PHE A 232 23.52 2.80 -7.51
C PHE A 232 22.85 1.80 -6.54
N GLN A 233 23.48 1.63 -5.39
CA GLN A 233 22.94 0.79 -4.31
C GLN A 233 22.43 1.69 -3.18
N THR A 234 21.20 1.44 -2.72
CA THR A 234 20.57 2.10 -1.58
C THR A 234 20.76 1.30 -0.29
N VAL A 235 20.36 1.86 0.85
CA VAL A 235 20.52 1.22 2.17
C VAL A 235 19.88 -0.16 2.24
N ALA A 236 18.68 -0.32 1.70
CA ALA A 236 17.96 -1.58 1.82
C ALA A 236 18.63 -2.76 1.08
N PRO A 237 19.06 -2.67 -0.19
CA PRO A 237 19.90 -3.67 -0.84
C PRO A 237 21.23 -3.92 -0.11
N MET A 238 21.84 -2.90 0.48
CA MET A 238 23.08 -3.06 1.24
C MET A 238 22.88 -3.84 2.53
N ILE A 239 21.74 -3.66 3.22
CA ILE A 239 21.36 -4.48 4.37
C ILE A 239 21.28 -5.96 3.97
N VAL A 240 20.63 -6.28 2.84
CA VAL A 240 20.55 -7.65 2.32
C VAL A 240 21.95 -8.20 2.03
N THR A 241 22.79 -7.41 1.36
CA THR A 241 24.16 -7.82 1.01
C THR A 241 25.01 -8.09 2.25
N PHE A 242 25.00 -7.18 3.24
CA PHE A 242 25.79 -7.34 4.45
C PHE A 242 25.23 -8.41 5.40
N SER A 243 23.94 -8.70 5.38
CA SER A 243 23.33 -9.74 6.21
C SER A 243 23.76 -11.17 5.82
N LYS A 244 24.17 -11.37 4.58
CA LYS A 244 24.62 -12.67 4.05
C LYS A 244 26.01 -13.08 4.57
N SER A 245 26.82 -12.14 5.05
CA SER A 245 28.17 -12.41 5.54
C SER A 245 28.25 -12.23 7.05
N THR A 246 28.82 -13.21 7.74
CA THR A 246 28.99 -13.17 9.22
C THR A 246 29.83 -11.97 9.67
N SER A 247 30.85 -11.57 8.90
CA SER A 247 31.75 -10.46 9.25
C SER A 247 31.11 -9.08 9.12
N SER A 248 30.00 -8.95 8.38
CA SER A 248 29.29 -7.68 8.13
C SER A 248 27.87 -7.63 8.68
N ARG A 249 27.44 -8.64 9.44
CA ARG A 249 26.09 -8.65 10.07
C ARG A 249 25.85 -7.45 10.99
N ASP A 250 26.87 -7.00 11.74
CA ASP A 250 26.77 -5.81 12.59
C ASP A 250 26.47 -4.55 11.77
N LEU A 251 27.07 -4.47 10.56
CA LEU A 251 26.86 -3.34 9.66
C LEU A 251 25.45 -3.37 9.05
N ALA A 252 24.94 -4.57 8.71
CA ALA A 252 23.55 -4.74 8.28
C ALA A 252 22.57 -4.31 9.38
N ALA A 253 22.80 -4.73 10.62
CA ALA A 253 21.99 -4.35 11.78
C ALA A 253 22.00 -2.84 12.00
N LEU A 254 23.16 -2.21 11.97
CA LEU A 254 23.29 -0.77 12.17
C LEU A 254 22.60 0.04 11.04
N LEU A 255 22.79 -0.35 9.78
CA LEU A 255 22.09 0.28 8.65
C LEU A 255 20.56 0.16 8.77
N ALA A 256 20.07 -1.00 9.21
CA ALA A 256 18.64 -1.20 9.46
C ALA A 256 18.13 -0.29 10.60
N ILE A 257 18.91 -0.15 11.69
CA ILE A 257 18.60 0.76 12.80
C ILE A 257 18.59 2.22 12.32
N VAL A 258 19.59 2.64 11.55
CA VAL A 258 19.67 4.00 10.97
C VAL A 258 18.44 4.27 10.10
N LEU A 259 18.06 3.33 9.24
CA LEU A 259 16.85 3.43 8.42
C LEU A 259 15.59 3.53 9.29
N GLY A 260 15.49 2.73 10.35
CA GLY A 260 14.37 2.78 11.31
C GLY A 260 14.29 4.13 12.04
N VAL A 261 15.41 4.64 12.55
CA VAL A 261 15.48 5.95 13.22
C VAL A 261 15.11 7.08 12.26
N ALA A 262 15.65 7.06 11.05
CA ALA A 262 15.30 8.05 10.01
C ALA A 262 13.80 8.05 9.71
N THR A 263 13.17 6.87 9.61
CA THR A 263 11.73 6.71 9.42
C THR A 263 10.93 7.29 10.59
N ILE A 264 11.32 6.99 11.83
CA ILE A 264 10.66 7.51 13.06
C ILE A 264 10.75 9.03 13.11
N VAL A 265 11.93 9.60 12.87
CA VAL A 265 12.15 11.06 12.88
C VAL A 265 11.28 11.74 11.83
N LEU A 266 11.26 11.21 10.63
CA LEU A 266 10.46 11.76 9.54
C LEU A 266 8.95 11.71 9.83
N LEU A 267 8.45 10.58 10.36
CA LEU A 267 7.05 10.46 10.79
C LEU A 267 6.72 11.43 11.94
N ALA A 268 7.65 11.65 12.87
CA ALA A 268 7.45 12.63 13.95
C ALA A 268 7.36 14.07 13.41
N ILE A 269 8.20 14.41 12.43
CA ILE A 269 8.14 15.71 11.73
C ILE A 269 6.80 15.84 11.01
N MET A 270 6.38 14.83 10.26
CA MET A 270 5.09 14.81 9.56
C MET A 270 3.93 15.06 10.52
N ASN A 271 3.87 14.32 11.62
CA ASN A 271 2.81 14.47 12.62
C ASN A 271 2.77 15.88 13.26
N ARG A 272 3.92 16.53 13.41
CA ARG A 272 3.98 17.93 13.89
C ARG A 272 3.42 18.90 12.85
N VAL A 273 3.81 18.75 11.58
CA VAL A 273 3.35 19.62 10.49
C VAL A 273 1.85 19.42 10.25
N GLU A 274 1.36 18.18 10.27
CA GLU A 274 -0.06 17.86 10.12
C GLU A 274 -0.92 18.52 11.21
N LYS A 275 -0.47 18.50 12.47
CA LYS A 275 -1.18 19.13 13.59
C LYS A 275 -1.19 20.66 13.54
N SER A 276 -0.22 21.28 12.89
CA SER A 276 -0.14 22.73 12.73
C SER A 276 -1.00 23.26 11.55
N GLY A 277 -1.47 22.39 10.68
CA GLY A 277 -2.28 22.75 9.52
C GLY A 277 -3.71 23.14 9.91
N VAL A 278 -4.16 24.30 9.43
CA VAL A 278 -5.56 24.71 9.53
C VAL A 278 -6.38 23.84 8.59
N TYR A 279 -7.09 22.84 9.13
CA TYR A 279 -8.03 22.06 8.35
C TYR A 279 -9.19 22.95 7.92
N PHE A 280 -9.39 23.10 6.61
CA PHE A 280 -10.58 23.74 6.08
C PHE A 280 -11.80 22.92 6.55
N SER A 281 -12.74 23.61 7.18
CA SER A 281 -14.05 23.07 7.52
C SER A 281 -14.70 22.54 6.24
N VAL A 282 -14.86 21.22 6.14
CA VAL A 282 -15.61 20.59 5.05
C VAL A 282 -17.06 21.03 5.21
N ALA A 283 -17.61 21.71 4.21
CA ALA A 283 -19.02 22.07 4.19
C ALA A 283 -19.87 20.81 4.42
N LYS A 284 -20.86 20.88 5.30
CA LYS A 284 -21.73 19.74 5.68
C LYS A 284 -22.43 19.08 4.49
N VAL A 285 -22.59 19.80 3.38
CA VAL A 285 -23.17 19.32 2.13
C VAL A 285 -22.35 19.93 1.00
N ALA A 286 -21.33 19.22 0.52
CA ALA A 286 -20.55 19.66 -0.64
C ALA A 286 -21.25 19.24 -1.94
N THR A 287 -21.37 20.16 -2.89
CA THR A 287 -21.82 19.84 -4.24
C THR A 287 -20.70 19.07 -4.96
N PRO A 288 -20.99 17.91 -5.60
CA PRO A 288 -19.98 17.12 -6.29
C PRO A 288 -19.23 17.95 -7.32
N LEU A 289 -17.90 17.79 -7.34
CA LEU A 289 -17.04 18.51 -8.25
C LEU A 289 -17.30 18.10 -9.70
N GLU A 290 -17.61 19.05 -10.56
CA GLU A 290 -17.71 18.83 -12.00
C GLU A 290 -16.39 19.04 -12.69
N LYS A 291 -16.11 18.19 -13.73
CA LYS A 291 -14.87 18.30 -14.50
C LYS A 291 -14.81 19.60 -15.28
N GLN A 292 -13.64 20.22 -15.25
CA GLN A 292 -13.37 21.53 -15.83
C GLN A 292 -12.82 21.43 -17.25
N ARG A 293 -13.31 22.26 -18.18
CA ARG A 293 -12.76 22.34 -19.57
C ARG A 293 -11.53 23.24 -19.62
N ILE A 294 -10.50 22.78 -20.31
CA ILE A 294 -9.32 23.59 -20.64
C ILE A 294 -9.68 24.47 -21.84
N ARG A 295 -9.79 25.79 -21.62
CA ARG A 295 -10.23 26.74 -22.68
C ARG A 295 -9.16 26.98 -23.76
N ASN A 296 -7.88 26.99 -23.38
CA ASN A 296 -6.78 27.21 -24.32
C ASN A 296 -6.54 25.93 -25.14
N PRO A 297 -6.71 25.93 -26.46
CA PRO A 297 -6.58 24.75 -27.30
C PRO A 297 -5.14 24.18 -27.31
N PHE A 298 -4.12 25.03 -27.25
CA PHE A 298 -2.73 24.58 -27.18
C PHE A 298 -2.45 23.83 -25.87
N VAL A 299 -2.81 24.42 -24.74
CA VAL A 299 -2.65 23.76 -23.43
C VAL A 299 -3.45 22.46 -23.38
N ASN A 300 -4.68 22.46 -23.93
CA ASN A 300 -5.49 21.26 -24.02
C ASN A 300 -4.81 20.16 -24.86
N GLY A 301 -4.23 20.52 -26.00
CA GLY A 301 -3.45 19.62 -26.85
C GLY A 301 -2.25 19.03 -26.10
N VAL A 302 -1.44 19.87 -25.46
CA VAL A 302 -0.27 19.42 -24.67
C VAL A 302 -0.69 18.47 -23.55
N VAL A 303 -1.74 18.80 -22.79
CA VAL A 303 -2.26 17.93 -21.72
C VAL A 303 -2.69 16.57 -22.26
N HIS A 304 -3.35 16.51 -23.42
CA HIS A 304 -3.73 15.23 -24.02
C HIS A 304 -2.49 14.44 -24.47
N VAL A 305 -1.53 15.07 -25.15
CA VAL A 305 -0.30 14.40 -25.60
C VAL A 305 0.47 13.80 -24.40
N VAL A 306 0.68 14.60 -23.36
CA VAL A 306 1.38 14.13 -22.16
C VAL A 306 0.58 13.01 -21.45
N ALA A 307 -0.76 13.14 -21.36
CA ALA A 307 -1.58 12.10 -20.75
C ALA A 307 -1.50 10.78 -21.53
N TYR A 308 -1.62 10.81 -22.85
CA TYR A 308 -1.52 9.58 -23.64
C TYR A 308 -0.10 9.02 -23.69
N ALA A 309 0.93 9.86 -23.69
CA ALA A 309 2.33 9.41 -23.59
C ALA A 309 2.57 8.69 -22.26
N LEU A 310 2.13 9.26 -21.14
CA LEU A 310 2.19 8.59 -19.84
C LEU A 310 1.37 7.29 -19.82
N PHE A 311 0.17 7.28 -20.43
CA PHE A 311 -0.63 6.06 -20.53
C PHE A 311 0.14 4.94 -21.23
N VAL A 312 0.83 5.24 -22.32
CA VAL A 312 1.66 4.24 -23.02
C VAL A 312 2.75 3.73 -22.10
N VAL A 313 3.44 4.62 -21.37
CA VAL A 313 4.51 4.23 -20.42
C VAL A 313 3.98 3.29 -19.33
N TYR A 314 2.77 3.50 -18.82
CA TYR A 314 2.16 2.64 -17.81
C TYR A 314 1.61 1.33 -18.36
N ALA A 315 0.96 1.38 -19.52
CA ALA A 315 0.28 0.23 -20.11
C ALA A 315 1.23 -0.70 -20.86
N LEU A 316 2.27 -0.14 -21.50
CA LEU A 316 3.20 -0.90 -22.34
C LEU A 316 3.86 -2.07 -21.61
N PRO A 317 4.43 -1.92 -20.40
CA PRO A 317 5.03 -3.05 -19.68
C PRO A 317 4.04 -4.17 -19.42
N VAL A 318 2.81 -3.84 -19.04
CA VAL A 318 1.75 -4.85 -18.80
C VAL A 318 1.40 -5.59 -20.08
N ILE A 319 1.18 -4.85 -21.17
CA ILE A 319 0.85 -5.42 -22.47
C ILE A 319 1.98 -6.34 -22.95
N LEU A 320 3.24 -5.89 -22.80
CA LEU A 320 4.40 -6.67 -23.22
C LEU A 320 4.59 -7.92 -22.35
N ILE A 321 4.41 -7.83 -21.03
CA ILE A 321 4.48 -8.98 -20.13
C ILE A 321 3.45 -10.04 -20.52
N VAL A 322 2.19 -9.62 -20.79
CA VAL A 322 1.14 -10.53 -21.24
C VAL A 322 1.50 -11.13 -22.60
N LEU A 323 1.96 -10.33 -23.55
CA LEU A 323 2.37 -10.81 -24.86
C LEU A 323 3.52 -11.81 -24.76
N PHE A 324 4.57 -11.48 -24.00
CA PHE A 324 5.78 -12.29 -23.85
C PHE A 324 5.54 -13.60 -23.10
N SER A 325 4.50 -13.69 -22.28
CA SER A 325 4.12 -14.97 -21.66
C SER A 325 3.70 -16.03 -22.68
N PHE A 326 3.30 -15.59 -23.88
CA PHE A 326 2.93 -16.47 -25.00
C PHE A 326 4.03 -16.63 -26.06
N LEU A 327 5.21 -16.04 -25.85
CA LEU A 327 6.33 -16.12 -26.81
C LEU A 327 7.41 -17.08 -26.32
N ASP A 328 8.13 -17.68 -27.26
CA ASP A 328 9.33 -18.44 -26.95
C ASP A 328 10.45 -17.51 -26.46
N SER A 329 11.28 -18.00 -25.54
CA SER A 329 12.34 -17.22 -24.89
C SER A 329 13.32 -16.60 -25.87
N LYS A 330 13.64 -17.32 -26.96
CA LYS A 330 14.56 -16.84 -27.99
C LYS A 330 14.04 -15.61 -28.71
N SER A 331 12.76 -15.62 -29.08
CA SER A 331 12.11 -14.50 -29.80
C SER A 331 12.05 -13.25 -28.95
N VAL A 332 11.82 -13.39 -27.64
CA VAL A 332 11.81 -12.24 -26.70
C VAL A 332 13.21 -11.62 -26.63
N GLN A 333 14.27 -12.43 -26.50
CA GLN A 333 15.65 -11.93 -26.37
C GLN A 333 16.20 -11.35 -27.67
N THR A 334 15.89 -11.96 -28.81
CA THR A 334 16.34 -11.46 -30.10
C THR A 334 15.52 -10.28 -30.61
N GLY A 335 14.40 -9.95 -29.96
CA GLY A 335 13.50 -8.89 -30.41
C GLY A 335 12.86 -9.18 -31.78
N THR A 336 12.75 -10.48 -32.16
CA THR A 336 12.12 -10.90 -33.42
C THR A 336 10.83 -11.66 -33.10
N ILE A 337 9.71 -11.04 -33.35
CA ILE A 337 8.40 -11.66 -33.15
C ILE A 337 7.84 -12.08 -34.53
N THR A 338 7.65 -13.38 -34.70
CA THR A 338 6.99 -13.99 -35.86
C THR A 338 5.74 -14.74 -35.40
N LEU A 339 4.86 -15.12 -36.31
CA LEU A 339 3.67 -15.89 -35.94
C LEU A 339 4.04 -17.26 -35.32
N ASP A 340 5.15 -17.85 -35.74
CA ASP A 340 5.64 -19.14 -35.23
C ASP A 340 6.25 -19.02 -33.84
N SER A 341 6.54 -17.80 -33.36
CA SER A 341 7.06 -17.55 -32.01
C SER A 341 6.01 -17.73 -30.91
N PHE A 342 4.72 -17.74 -31.26
CA PHE A 342 3.64 -17.90 -30.29
C PHE A 342 3.50 -19.35 -29.83
N THR A 343 3.57 -19.54 -28.50
CA THR A 343 3.50 -20.86 -27.89
C THR A 343 2.77 -20.84 -26.54
N LEU A 344 2.08 -21.94 -26.25
CA LEU A 344 1.54 -22.20 -24.91
C LEU A 344 2.48 -23.06 -24.05
N ARG A 345 3.66 -23.40 -24.58
CA ARG A 345 4.64 -24.26 -23.89
C ARG A 345 5.03 -23.68 -22.52
N ASN A 346 5.19 -22.36 -22.41
CA ASN A 346 5.54 -21.69 -21.13
C ASN A 346 4.48 -21.99 -20.05
N TYR A 347 3.20 -21.89 -20.40
CA TYR A 347 2.10 -22.24 -19.49
C TYR A 347 2.07 -23.74 -19.19
N ALA A 348 2.29 -24.58 -20.18
CA ALA A 348 2.36 -26.03 -19.99
C ALA A 348 3.53 -26.41 -19.06
N THR A 349 4.70 -25.75 -19.18
CA THR A 349 5.84 -25.95 -18.30
C THR A 349 5.54 -25.51 -16.87
N VAL A 350 4.98 -24.31 -16.67
CA VAL A 350 4.66 -23.79 -15.32
C VAL A 350 3.60 -24.64 -14.64
N LEU A 351 2.53 -24.99 -15.34
CA LEU A 351 1.40 -25.72 -14.74
C LEU A 351 1.62 -27.24 -14.68
N GLY A 352 2.48 -27.78 -15.55
CA GLY A 352 2.77 -29.22 -15.64
C GLY A 352 3.95 -29.70 -14.81
N SER A 353 4.85 -28.81 -14.38
CA SER A 353 6.05 -29.16 -13.61
C SER A 353 5.90 -28.73 -12.14
N PRO A 354 5.78 -29.68 -11.19
CA PRO A 354 5.59 -29.34 -9.77
C PRO A 354 6.68 -28.42 -9.20
N ASP A 355 7.94 -28.61 -9.62
CA ASP A 355 9.06 -27.80 -9.14
C ASP A 355 8.99 -26.35 -9.64
N VAL A 356 8.56 -26.13 -10.88
CA VAL A 356 8.36 -24.80 -11.45
C VAL A 356 7.14 -24.12 -10.83
N LEU A 357 6.07 -24.86 -10.55
CA LEU A 357 4.85 -24.32 -9.94
C LEU A 357 5.02 -24.03 -8.45
N ARG A 358 5.98 -24.70 -7.76
CA ARG A 358 6.17 -24.61 -6.29
C ARG A 358 6.28 -23.19 -5.75
N PRO A 359 7.13 -22.27 -6.29
CA PRO A 359 7.25 -20.91 -5.76
C PRO A 359 5.93 -20.15 -5.77
N PHE A 360 5.12 -20.38 -6.82
CA PHE A 360 3.80 -19.78 -6.95
C PHE A 360 2.83 -20.29 -5.88
N ILE A 361 2.76 -21.60 -5.67
CA ILE A 361 1.91 -22.22 -4.64
C ILE A 361 2.38 -21.80 -3.23
N VAL A 362 3.69 -21.75 -2.99
CA VAL A 362 4.26 -21.29 -1.72
C VAL A 362 3.77 -19.87 -1.40
N SER A 363 3.95 -18.92 -2.31
CA SER A 363 3.44 -17.55 -2.12
C SER A 363 1.94 -17.50 -1.89
N LEU A 364 1.15 -18.27 -2.65
CA LEU A 364 -0.30 -18.34 -2.51
C LEU A 364 -0.70 -18.81 -1.11
N VAL A 365 -0.08 -19.89 -0.63
CA VAL A 365 -0.37 -20.50 0.69
C VAL A 365 0.06 -19.57 1.82
N TYR A 366 1.29 -19.03 1.79
CA TYR A 366 1.77 -18.12 2.83
C TYR A 366 0.92 -16.85 2.92
N SER A 367 0.59 -16.24 1.79
CA SER A 367 -0.22 -15.03 1.74
C SER A 367 -1.64 -15.28 2.24
N ALA A 368 -2.26 -16.40 1.84
CA ALA A 368 -3.60 -16.78 2.29
C ALA A 368 -3.62 -17.07 3.80
N LEU A 369 -2.68 -17.87 4.30
CA LEU A 369 -2.58 -18.20 5.72
C LEU A 369 -2.32 -16.94 6.55
N ALA A 370 -1.35 -16.11 6.19
CA ALA A 370 -1.04 -14.88 6.92
C ALA A 370 -2.23 -13.91 6.94
N ALA A 371 -2.90 -13.72 5.80
CA ALA A 371 -4.07 -12.85 5.70
C ALA A 371 -5.23 -13.33 6.59
N VAL A 372 -5.50 -14.63 6.62
CA VAL A 372 -6.54 -15.21 7.48
C VAL A 372 -6.15 -15.13 8.95
N ILE A 373 -4.91 -15.49 9.31
CA ILE A 373 -4.42 -15.49 10.69
C ILE A 373 -4.46 -14.07 11.27
N VAL A 374 -3.95 -13.06 10.55
CA VAL A 374 -3.92 -11.69 11.07
C VAL A 374 -5.32 -11.11 11.24
N VAL A 375 -6.22 -11.37 10.31
CA VAL A 375 -7.61 -10.86 10.39
C VAL A 375 -8.39 -11.58 11.49
N ALA A 376 -8.31 -12.91 11.58
CA ALA A 376 -8.98 -13.70 12.62
C ALA A 376 -8.45 -13.34 14.02
N GLY A 377 -7.13 -13.24 14.18
CA GLY A 377 -6.50 -12.87 15.45
C GLY A 377 -6.86 -11.45 15.91
N LEU A 378 -6.90 -10.50 15.00
CA LEU A 378 -7.20 -9.12 15.33
C LEU A 378 -8.70 -8.80 15.40
N LEU A 379 -9.58 -9.65 14.91
CA LEU A 379 -11.02 -9.39 14.90
C LEU A 379 -11.55 -9.11 16.32
N PHE A 380 -11.16 -9.95 17.28
CA PHE A 380 -11.55 -9.76 18.67
C PHE A 380 -10.75 -8.64 19.36
N VAL A 381 -9.46 -8.55 19.09
CA VAL A 381 -8.58 -7.50 19.64
C VAL A 381 -9.06 -6.10 19.22
N ALA A 382 -9.42 -5.90 17.95
CA ALA A 382 -9.95 -4.65 17.44
C ALA A 382 -11.23 -4.21 18.17
N ARG A 383 -12.16 -5.17 18.38
CA ARG A 383 -13.37 -4.92 19.14
C ARG A 383 -13.10 -4.62 20.60
N MET A 384 -12.19 -5.36 21.23
CA MET A 384 -11.76 -5.16 22.61
C MET A 384 -11.20 -3.75 22.82
N ILE A 385 -10.29 -3.31 21.95
CA ILE A 385 -9.68 -1.98 22.00
C ILE A 385 -10.75 -0.88 21.77
N GLN A 386 -11.63 -1.07 20.80
CA GLN A 386 -12.67 -0.09 20.49
C GLN A 386 -13.66 0.13 21.65
N ARG A 387 -14.04 -0.98 22.31
CA ARG A 387 -15.03 -0.94 23.40
C ARG A 387 -14.44 -0.47 24.72
N ASN A 388 -13.21 -0.88 25.03
CA ASN A 388 -12.57 -0.61 26.32
C ASN A 388 -11.47 0.45 26.14
N ARG A 389 -11.81 1.71 26.39
CA ARG A 389 -10.85 2.83 26.31
C ARG A 389 -10.16 3.03 27.66
N ASN A 390 -9.12 2.26 27.94
CA ASN A 390 -8.28 2.40 29.12
C ASN A 390 -6.79 2.37 28.73
N TRP A 391 -5.89 2.59 29.73
CA TRP A 391 -4.47 2.67 29.46
C TRP A 391 -3.89 1.34 28.91
N VAL A 392 -4.39 0.18 29.36
CA VAL A 392 -3.91 -1.14 28.91
C VAL A 392 -4.22 -1.34 27.41
N THR A 393 -5.47 -1.07 27.01
CA THR A 393 -5.86 -1.19 25.60
C THR A 393 -5.21 -0.13 24.72
N ALA A 394 -4.96 1.07 25.25
CA ALA A 394 -4.22 2.11 24.54
C ALA A 394 -2.76 1.70 24.33
N THR A 395 -2.08 1.17 25.36
CA THR A 395 -0.71 0.67 25.22
C THR A 395 -0.64 -0.50 24.23
N LEU A 396 -1.55 -1.47 24.32
CA LEU A 396 -1.61 -2.56 23.36
C LEU A 396 -1.81 -2.03 21.92
N GLU A 397 -2.67 -1.05 21.73
CA GLU A 397 -2.90 -0.42 20.43
C GLU A 397 -1.63 0.25 19.89
N TYR A 398 -0.91 1.01 20.73
CA TYR A 398 0.37 1.61 20.33
C TYR A 398 1.41 0.56 19.95
N LEU A 399 1.53 -0.51 20.74
CA LEU A 399 2.47 -1.59 20.46
C LEU A 399 2.12 -2.29 19.13
N LEU A 400 0.85 -2.56 18.86
CA LEU A 400 0.39 -3.16 17.61
C LEU A 400 0.59 -2.25 16.39
N HIS A 401 0.80 -0.94 16.59
CA HIS A 401 1.12 -0.01 15.50
C HIS A 401 2.63 0.16 15.23
N ILE A 402 3.51 -0.42 16.05
CA ILE A 402 4.97 -0.35 15.86
C ILE A 402 5.38 -0.81 14.44
N PRO A 403 4.84 -1.91 13.86
CA PRO A 403 5.23 -2.34 12.51
C PRO A 403 4.85 -1.37 11.40
N TRP A 404 4.03 -0.36 11.67
CA TRP A 404 3.76 0.73 10.72
C TRP A 404 4.92 1.75 10.66
N ILE A 405 5.62 1.88 11.78
CA ILE A 405 6.68 2.87 11.96
C ILE A 405 8.03 2.30 11.52
N LEU A 406 8.24 1.01 11.77
CA LEU A 406 9.50 0.33 11.45
C LEU A 406 9.49 -0.20 10.01
N PRO A 407 10.57 -0.03 9.24
CA PRO A 407 10.72 -0.67 7.93
C PRO A 407 10.62 -2.20 8.03
N THR A 408 9.96 -2.83 7.06
CA THR A 408 9.82 -4.30 6.99
C THR A 408 11.17 -5.01 7.07
N ILE A 409 12.20 -4.46 6.44
CA ILE A 409 13.56 -4.99 6.44
C ILE A 409 14.16 -5.04 7.85
N LEU A 410 13.93 -3.98 8.66
CA LEU A 410 14.39 -3.96 10.06
C LEU A 410 13.69 -5.05 10.87
N ILE A 411 12.38 -5.21 10.72
CA ILE A 411 11.60 -6.25 11.41
C ILE A 411 12.10 -7.64 11.00
N ALA A 412 12.28 -7.88 9.71
CA ALA A 412 12.74 -9.16 9.18
C ALA A 412 14.15 -9.51 9.69
N LEU A 413 15.07 -8.54 9.66
CA LEU A 413 16.44 -8.73 10.16
C LEU A 413 16.46 -8.97 11.67
N ALA A 414 15.63 -8.24 12.44
CA ALA A 414 15.51 -8.43 13.87
C ALA A 414 14.97 -9.84 14.23
N LEU A 415 13.97 -10.32 13.49
CA LEU A 415 13.45 -11.68 13.63
C LEU A 415 14.52 -12.72 13.28
N LEU A 416 15.23 -12.55 12.16
CA LEU A 416 16.30 -13.44 11.72
C LEU A 416 17.36 -13.60 12.80
N GLN A 417 17.91 -12.49 13.31
CA GLN A 417 19.01 -12.51 14.29
C GLN A 417 18.56 -12.99 15.68
N THR A 418 17.32 -12.72 16.07
CA THR A 418 16.82 -13.13 17.39
C THR A 418 16.50 -14.61 17.43
N PHE A 419 15.85 -15.14 16.40
CA PHE A 419 15.39 -16.54 16.37
C PHE A 419 16.41 -17.50 15.70
N ASP A 420 17.62 -17.04 15.44
CA ASP A 420 18.77 -17.86 15.06
C ASP A 420 19.31 -18.70 16.25
N ARG A 421 18.86 -18.39 17.47
CA ARG A 421 19.22 -19.08 18.71
C ARG A 421 17.96 -19.51 19.46
N PRO A 422 18.06 -20.54 20.33
CA PRO A 422 16.93 -20.98 21.17
C PRO A 422 16.40 -19.80 22.03
N GLN A 423 15.08 -19.59 21.99
CA GLN A 423 14.44 -18.49 22.73
C GLN A 423 13.45 -19.03 23.78
N PRO A 424 13.57 -18.62 25.05
CA PRO A 424 12.68 -19.07 26.13
C PRO A 424 11.21 -18.72 25.88
N LEU A 425 10.94 -17.57 25.25
CA LEU A 425 9.57 -17.08 24.96
C LEU A 425 8.77 -17.99 24.02
N ILE A 426 9.45 -18.89 23.31
CA ILE A 426 8.86 -19.87 22.38
C ILE A 426 9.25 -21.31 22.74
N GLY A 427 9.50 -21.58 24.03
CA GLY A 427 9.83 -22.92 24.51
C GLY A 427 11.21 -23.43 24.10
N GLY A 428 12.20 -22.55 23.93
CA GLY A 428 13.58 -22.91 23.57
C GLY A 428 13.76 -23.29 22.09
N GLN A 429 12.81 -22.99 21.22
CA GLN A 429 12.90 -23.32 19.80
C GLN A 429 13.72 -22.29 19.02
N VAL A 430 14.32 -22.76 17.90
CA VAL A 430 14.94 -21.93 16.85
C VAL A 430 13.96 -21.85 15.70
N LEU A 431 13.64 -20.64 15.23
CA LEU A 431 12.71 -20.46 14.10
C LEU A 431 13.40 -20.14 12.78
N THR A 432 14.65 -19.67 12.80
CA THR A 432 15.43 -19.41 11.58
C THR A 432 15.60 -20.69 10.79
N GLY A 433 15.40 -20.65 9.48
CA GLY A 433 15.40 -21.83 8.59
C GLY A 433 14.11 -22.66 8.64
N THR A 434 13.10 -22.25 9.42
CA THR A 434 11.79 -22.90 9.42
C THR A 434 10.78 -22.17 8.53
N THR A 435 9.72 -22.88 8.15
CA THR A 435 8.59 -22.33 7.40
C THR A 435 7.76 -21.31 8.20
N TRP A 436 7.88 -21.31 9.54
CA TRP A 436 7.06 -20.49 10.42
C TRP A 436 7.53 -19.04 10.52
N LEU A 437 8.83 -18.79 10.42
CA LEU A 437 9.37 -17.45 10.67
C LEU A 437 8.89 -16.43 9.63
N LEU A 438 8.85 -16.81 8.34
CA LEU A 438 8.30 -15.97 7.29
C LEU A 438 6.79 -15.71 7.47
N LEU A 439 6.03 -16.76 7.86
CA LEU A 439 4.60 -16.62 8.13
C LEU A 439 4.34 -15.62 9.27
N VAL A 440 5.11 -15.71 10.36
CA VAL A 440 5.04 -14.78 11.50
C VAL A 440 5.36 -13.35 11.05
N ALA A 441 6.40 -13.16 10.25
CA ALA A 441 6.76 -11.84 9.72
C ALA A 441 5.63 -11.24 8.88
N TYR A 442 5.00 -12.02 8.01
CA TYR A 442 3.86 -11.59 7.22
C TYR A 442 2.67 -11.17 8.09
N VAL A 443 2.38 -11.93 9.14
CA VAL A 443 1.34 -11.55 10.11
C VAL A 443 1.68 -10.22 10.77
N ILE A 444 2.92 -10.05 11.29
CA ILE A 444 3.37 -8.83 11.99
C ILE A 444 3.21 -7.59 11.10
N VAL A 445 3.70 -7.64 9.87
CA VAL A 445 3.68 -6.50 8.93
C VAL A 445 2.24 -6.06 8.62
N LYS A 446 1.27 -7.00 8.62
CA LYS A 446 -0.14 -6.69 8.33
C LYS A 446 -0.98 -6.33 9.57
N VAL A 447 -0.45 -6.46 10.78
CA VAL A 447 -1.16 -6.11 12.04
C VAL A 447 -1.69 -4.67 12.04
N PRO A 448 -0.89 -3.61 11.79
CA PRO A 448 -1.36 -2.23 11.94
C PRO A 448 -2.49 -1.88 10.97
N PHE A 449 -2.31 -2.23 9.70
CA PHE A 449 -3.29 -1.99 8.64
C PHE A 449 -4.62 -2.69 8.94
N THR A 450 -4.55 -3.97 9.30
CA THR A 450 -5.72 -4.80 9.64
C THR A 450 -6.44 -4.25 10.87
N LEU A 451 -5.70 -3.91 11.93
CA LEU A 451 -6.28 -3.37 13.17
C LEU A 451 -7.04 -2.07 12.90
N ARG A 452 -6.44 -1.15 12.14
CA ARG A 452 -7.05 0.13 11.80
C ARG A 452 -8.37 -0.04 11.04
N LEU A 453 -8.39 -0.89 10.03
CA LEU A 453 -9.60 -1.14 9.23
C LEU A 453 -10.68 -1.89 10.01
N LEU A 454 -10.31 -2.89 10.82
CA LEU A 454 -11.27 -3.60 11.67
C LEU A 454 -11.89 -2.68 12.73
N LYS A 455 -11.10 -1.78 13.33
CA LYS A 455 -11.63 -0.76 14.26
C LYS A 455 -12.63 0.17 13.56
N ALA A 456 -12.33 0.62 12.34
CA ALA A 456 -13.25 1.42 11.55
C ALA A 456 -14.53 0.66 11.20
N ALA A 457 -14.42 -0.63 10.84
CA ALA A 457 -15.56 -1.50 10.57
C ALA A 457 -16.48 -1.65 11.80
N PHE A 458 -15.91 -1.89 12.99
CA PHE A 458 -16.70 -1.97 14.21
C PHE A 458 -17.28 -0.60 14.64
N ALA A 459 -16.59 0.51 14.34
CA ALA A 459 -17.09 1.85 14.65
C ALA A 459 -18.32 2.23 13.79
N SER A 460 -18.48 1.64 12.61
CA SER A 460 -19.64 1.87 11.75
C SER A 460 -20.91 1.11 12.17
N VAL A 461 -20.80 0.15 13.12
CA VAL A 461 -21.95 -0.62 13.62
C VAL A 461 -22.68 0.20 14.70
N PRO A 462 -24.00 0.46 14.54
CA PRO A 462 -24.78 1.19 15.54
C PRO A 462 -24.79 0.48 16.90
N GLN A 463 -24.57 1.24 17.97
CA GLN A 463 -24.54 0.70 19.34
C GLN A 463 -25.91 0.14 19.77
N SER A 464 -27.00 0.67 19.22
CA SER A 464 -28.36 0.21 19.46
C SER A 464 -28.57 -1.29 19.21
N LEU A 465 -27.84 -1.88 18.25
CA LEU A 465 -27.92 -3.33 17.97
C LEU A 465 -27.35 -4.18 19.10
N GLU A 466 -26.28 -3.69 19.74
CA GLU A 466 -25.71 -4.37 20.90
C GLU A 466 -26.61 -4.24 22.14
N ASP A 467 -27.21 -3.07 22.33
CA ASP A 467 -28.11 -2.81 23.45
C ASP A 467 -29.39 -3.65 23.31
N ALA A 468 -29.94 -3.74 22.08
CA ALA A 468 -31.06 -4.65 21.80
C ALA A 468 -30.72 -6.13 22.09
N ALA A 469 -29.53 -6.58 21.66
CA ALA A 469 -29.08 -7.95 21.95
C ALA A 469 -28.95 -8.21 23.46
N ARG A 470 -28.51 -7.21 24.25
CA ARG A 470 -28.45 -7.33 25.72
C ARG A 470 -29.82 -7.38 26.37
N ILE A 471 -30.75 -6.55 25.90
CA ILE A 471 -32.14 -6.57 26.40
C ILE A 471 -32.76 -7.96 26.18
N LEU A 472 -32.44 -8.62 25.06
CA LEU A 472 -32.84 -9.98 24.74
C LEU A 472 -32.03 -11.08 25.51
N GLY A 473 -31.19 -10.69 26.47
CA GLY A 473 -30.43 -11.62 27.32
C GLY A 473 -29.18 -12.21 26.67
N ALA A 474 -28.73 -11.71 25.51
CA ALA A 474 -27.55 -12.23 24.84
C ALA A 474 -26.25 -11.91 25.62
N ARG A 475 -25.42 -12.94 25.87
CA ARG A 475 -24.08 -12.76 26.44
C ARG A 475 -23.15 -12.07 25.43
N SER A 476 -22.10 -11.41 25.91
CA SER A 476 -21.16 -10.63 25.07
C SER A 476 -20.58 -11.45 23.89
N LEU A 477 -20.24 -12.72 24.10
CA LEU A 477 -19.73 -13.61 23.05
C LEU A 477 -20.81 -13.94 22.01
N THR A 478 -22.05 -14.16 22.45
CA THR A 478 -23.20 -14.42 21.57
C THR A 478 -23.49 -13.20 20.71
N THR A 479 -23.52 -12.00 21.31
CA THR A 479 -23.66 -10.72 20.58
C THR A 479 -22.53 -10.53 19.58
N PHE A 480 -21.27 -10.77 19.98
CA PHE A 480 -20.14 -10.68 19.09
C PHE A 480 -20.29 -11.62 17.88
N ARG A 481 -20.51 -12.92 18.13
CA ARG A 481 -20.53 -13.95 17.09
C ARG A 481 -21.78 -13.90 16.19
N ARG A 482 -22.97 -13.60 16.76
CA ARG A 482 -24.25 -13.65 16.02
C ARG A 482 -24.73 -12.32 15.48
N VAL A 483 -24.23 -11.20 16.02
CA VAL A 483 -24.67 -9.86 15.60
C VAL A 483 -23.52 -9.09 14.95
N LEU A 484 -22.41 -8.89 15.66
CA LEU A 484 -21.34 -8.01 15.21
C LEU A 484 -20.55 -8.61 14.04
N VAL A 485 -20.07 -9.86 14.19
CA VAL A 485 -19.26 -10.51 13.15
C VAL A 485 -20.01 -10.60 11.82
N PRO A 486 -21.28 -11.06 11.73
CA PRO A 486 -22.00 -11.10 10.46
C PRO A 486 -22.15 -9.75 9.79
N LEU A 487 -22.30 -8.67 10.56
CA LEU A 487 -22.41 -7.32 10.01
C LEU A 487 -21.11 -6.81 9.40
N VAL A 488 -19.97 -7.20 9.98
CA VAL A 488 -18.65 -6.75 9.49
C VAL A 488 -17.99 -7.74 8.50
N ILE A 489 -18.56 -8.95 8.28
CA ILE A 489 -18.02 -9.96 7.35
C ILE A 489 -17.67 -9.38 5.96
N PRO A 490 -18.48 -8.53 5.31
CA PRO A 490 -18.11 -7.98 4.01
C PRO A 490 -16.82 -7.15 4.07
N THR A 491 -16.64 -6.37 5.15
CA THR A 491 -15.42 -5.59 5.38
C THR A 491 -14.24 -6.49 5.77
N VAL A 492 -14.49 -7.53 6.57
CA VAL A 492 -13.48 -8.54 6.93
C VAL A 492 -12.95 -9.23 5.67
N ALA A 493 -13.84 -9.67 4.77
CA ALA A 493 -13.44 -10.26 3.50
C ALA A 493 -12.61 -9.30 2.62
N ALA A 494 -13.00 -8.01 2.60
CA ALA A 494 -12.23 -6.99 1.88
C ALA A 494 -10.82 -6.79 2.46
N ILE A 495 -10.69 -6.74 3.79
CA ILE A 495 -9.40 -6.62 4.47
C ILE A 495 -8.52 -7.85 4.21
N THR A 496 -9.10 -9.05 4.28
CA THR A 496 -8.39 -10.30 3.99
C THR A 496 -7.86 -10.32 2.56
N ALA A 497 -8.67 -9.91 1.59
CA ALA A 497 -8.26 -9.82 0.19
C ALA A 497 -7.13 -8.79 -0.05
N LEU A 498 -7.21 -7.63 0.61
CA LEU A 498 -6.16 -6.61 0.53
C LEU A 498 -4.83 -7.11 1.13
N ASN A 499 -4.89 -7.77 2.29
CA ASN A 499 -3.71 -8.37 2.91
C ASN A 499 -3.11 -9.47 2.03
N PHE A 500 -3.96 -10.37 1.51
CA PHE A 500 -3.56 -11.44 0.62
C PHE A 500 -2.84 -10.90 -0.62
N ASN A 501 -3.45 -9.97 -1.36
CA ASN A 501 -2.84 -9.39 -2.55
C ASN A 501 -1.50 -8.71 -2.24
N SER A 502 -1.44 -7.98 -1.13
CA SER A 502 -0.22 -7.24 -0.74
C SER A 502 0.92 -8.13 -0.24
N LEU A 503 0.66 -9.40 0.07
CA LEU A 503 1.68 -10.38 0.49
C LEU A 503 2.12 -11.31 -0.65
N LEU A 504 1.31 -11.39 -1.71
CA LEU A 504 1.47 -12.40 -2.75
C LEU A 504 2.77 -12.22 -3.56
N ASP A 505 3.20 -10.98 -3.75
CA ASP A 505 4.45 -10.60 -4.42
C ASP A 505 5.51 -10.03 -3.44
N ASP A 506 5.37 -10.30 -2.13
CA ASP A 506 6.32 -9.78 -1.14
C ASP A 506 7.72 -10.34 -1.37
N TYR A 507 8.69 -9.46 -1.39
CA TYR A 507 10.11 -9.75 -1.44
C TYR A 507 10.84 -9.27 -0.19
N ASP A 508 10.36 -8.16 0.41
CA ASP A 508 11.08 -7.41 1.44
C ASP A 508 11.31 -8.21 2.74
N ALA A 509 10.31 -8.98 3.17
CA ALA A 509 10.48 -9.90 4.29
C ALA A 509 11.03 -11.26 3.83
N ALA A 510 10.58 -11.73 2.66
CA ALA A 510 10.94 -13.04 2.15
C ALA A 510 12.45 -13.21 1.98
N VAL A 511 13.17 -12.19 1.48
CA VAL A 511 14.62 -12.26 1.20
C VAL A 511 15.49 -12.61 2.42
N PHE A 512 14.99 -12.31 3.63
CA PHE A 512 15.69 -12.60 4.88
C PHE A 512 15.23 -13.91 5.55
N LEU A 513 13.98 -14.30 5.34
CA LEU A 513 13.28 -15.26 6.20
C LEU A 513 12.78 -16.51 5.48
N TYR A 514 12.91 -16.58 4.15
CA TYR A 514 12.45 -17.74 3.41
C TYR A 514 13.30 -18.98 3.72
N GLN A 515 12.67 -20.13 3.64
CA GLN A 515 13.33 -21.41 3.75
C GLN A 515 13.59 -21.94 2.32
N PRO A 516 14.83 -22.37 1.97
CA PRO A 516 15.20 -22.70 0.58
C PRO A 516 14.31 -23.74 -0.12
N LEU A 517 13.77 -24.73 0.63
CA LEU A 517 12.86 -25.73 0.06
C LEU A 517 11.45 -25.16 -0.24
N TYR A 518 11.09 -24.01 0.37
CA TYR A 518 9.81 -23.34 0.21
C TYR A 518 10.05 -21.89 -0.24
N GLU A 519 10.73 -21.76 -1.37
CA GLU A 519 11.05 -20.47 -1.97
C GLU A 519 9.79 -19.75 -2.43
N PRO A 520 9.50 -18.51 -1.93
CA PRO A 520 8.39 -17.72 -2.42
C PRO A 520 8.63 -17.15 -3.83
N LEU A 521 7.56 -16.83 -4.52
CA LEU A 521 7.58 -16.35 -5.89
C LEU A 521 8.44 -15.09 -6.08
N GLY A 522 8.44 -14.15 -5.11
CA GLY A 522 9.26 -12.95 -5.18
C GLY A 522 10.76 -13.25 -5.27
N ILE A 523 11.23 -14.30 -4.58
CA ILE A 523 12.64 -14.76 -4.64
C ILE A 523 12.94 -15.39 -5.99
N ALA A 524 12.07 -16.28 -6.49
CA ALA A 524 12.21 -16.90 -7.79
C ALA A 524 12.24 -15.88 -8.94
N ILE A 525 11.39 -14.85 -8.88
CA ILE A 525 11.40 -13.75 -9.85
C ILE A 525 12.72 -12.97 -9.78
N LYS A 526 13.24 -12.69 -8.58
CA LYS A 526 14.53 -11.99 -8.43
C LYS A 526 15.67 -12.83 -9.02
N ALA A 527 15.71 -14.12 -8.74
CA ALA A 527 16.72 -15.02 -9.29
C ALA A 527 16.71 -15.01 -10.83
N SER A 528 15.54 -14.94 -11.46
CA SER A 528 15.42 -14.86 -12.92
C SER A 528 15.88 -13.53 -13.53
N THR A 529 16.06 -12.47 -12.73
CA THR A 529 16.62 -11.18 -13.19
C THR A 529 18.16 -11.14 -13.15
N GLU A 530 18.81 -12.11 -12.54
CA GLU A 530 20.27 -12.21 -12.48
C GLU A 530 20.80 -12.88 -13.76
N GLY A 531 21.88 -12.37 -14.32
CA GLY A 531 22.36 -12.69 -15.68
C GLY A 531 22.79 -14.15 -15.95
N GLU A 532 22.76 -15.01 -14.94
CA GLU A 532 23.01 -16.46 -15.05
C GLU A 532 21.73 -17.28 -15.23
N ALA A 533 20.55 -16.62 -15.21
CA ALA A 533 19.29 -17.29 -15.37
C ALA A 533 19.16 -17.92 -16.77
N ASN A 534 18.71 -19.17 -16.82
CA ASN A 534 18.41 -19.85 -18.09
C ASN A 534 17.43 -19.05 -18.94
N LEU A 535 17.58 -19.11 -20.27
CA LEU A 535 16.68 -18.45 -21.23
C LEU A 535 15.20 -18.67 -20.93
N ASP A 536 14.84 -19.87 -20.48
CA ASP A 536 13.47 -20.23 -20.14
C ASP A 536 12.97 -19.56 -18.84
N SER A 537 13.85 -19.16 -17.93
CA SER A 537 13.46 -18.51 -16.65
C SER A 537 12.75 -17.18 -16.86
N MET A 538 13.12 -16.42 -17.90
CA MET A 538 12.46 -15.17 -18.26
C MET A 538 11.01 -15.42 -18.69
N SER A 539 10.77 -16.36 -19.59
CA SER A 539 9.43 -16.69 -20.07
C SER A 539 8.54 -17.27 -18.96
N ILE A 540 9.11 -18.09 -18.08
CA ILE A 540 8.44 -18.60 -16.87
C ILE A 540 8.01 -17.44 -15.96
N THR A 541 8.88 -16.44 -15.78
CA THR A 541 8.59 -15.26 -14.96
C THR A 541 7.45 -14.42 -15.54
N PHE A 542 7.33 -14.31 -16.86
CA PHE A 542 6.18 -13.66 -17.48
C PHE A 542 4.88 -14.42 -17.19
N VAL A 543 4.89 -15.75 -17.26
CA VAL A 543 3.72 -16.56 -16.90
C VAL A 543 3.34 -16.36 -15.43
N TYR A 544 4.31 -16.40 -14.49
CA TYR A 544 4.05 -16.11 -13.09
C TYR A 544 3.40 -14.74 -12.88
N THR A 545 3.92 -13.73 -13.57
CA THR A 545 3.39 -12.36 -13.48
C THR A 545 1.96 -12.28 -13.98
N VAL A 546 1.63 -12.94 -15.10
CA VAL A 546 0.26 -12.99 -15.63
C VAL A 546 -0.68 -13.73 -14.68
N LEU A 547 -0.26 -14.87 -14.14
CA LEU A 547 -1.05 -15.61 -13.14
C LEU A 547 -1.29 -14.78 -11.88
N LEU A 548 -0.28 -14.05 -11.39
CA LEU A 548 -0.43 -13.10 -10.29
C LEU A 548 -1.45 -12.03 -10.59
N MET A 549 -1.35 -11.38 -11.76
CA MET A 549 -2.31 -10.33 -12.17
C MET A 549 -3.74 -10.86 -12.24
N ILE A 550 -3.93 -12.08 -12.75
CA ILE A 550 -5.24 -12.73 -12.80
C ILE A 550 -5.79 -12.98 -11.39
N ILE A 551 -4.98 -13.53 -10.48
CA ILE A 551 -5.42 -13.83 -9.11
C ILE A 551 -5.72 -12.55 -8.34
N MET A 552 -4.84 -11.55 -8.41
CA MET A 552 -5.06 -10.26 -7.74
C MET A 552 -6.30 -9.55 -8.30
N GLY A 553 -6.46 -9.52 -9.62
CA GLY A 553 -7.63 -8.95 -10.28
C GLY A 553 -8.93 -9.68 -9.91
N LEU A 554 -8.91 -11.02 -9.91
CA LEU A 554 -10.05 -11.85 -9.53
C LEU A 554 -10.42 -11.63 -8.06
N THR A 555 -9.45 -11.61 -7.16
CA THR A 555 -9.66 -11.36 -5.72
C THR A 555 -10.32 -10.01 -5.50
N MET A 556 -9.82 -8.96 -6.15
CA MET A 556 -10.41 -7.62 -6.08
C MET A 556 -11.82 -7.57 -6.67
N TYR A 557 -12.05 -8.24 -7.80
CA TYR A 557 -13.38 -8.32 -8.42
C TYR A 557 -14.39 -9.05 -7.53
N LEU A 558 -14.02 -10.19 -6.93
CA LEU A 558 -14.91 -10.96 -6.06
C LEU A 558 -15.32 -10.17 -4.82
N VAL A 559 -14.41 -9.39 -4.26
CA VAL A 559 -14.65 -8.61 -3.03
C VAL A 559 -15.38 -7.30 -3.31
N TYR A 560 -14.94 -6.53 -4.30
CA TYR A 560 -15.47 -5.19 -4.55
C TYR A 560 -16.53 -5.14 -5.65
N GLY A 561 -16.47 -6.00 -6.65
CA GLY A 561 -17.41 -6.02 -7.77
C GLY A 561 -18.85 -6.36 -7.37
N ARG A 562 -19.03 -7.28 -6.40
CA ARG A 562 -20.35 -7.64 -5.87
C ARG A 562 -20.98 -6.57 -4.98
N SER A 563 -20.18 -5.71 -4.35
CA SER A 563 -20.67 -4.64 -3.47
C SER A 563 -21.24 -3.45 -4.26
N GLY A 564 -20.66 -3.11 -5.40
CA GLY A 564 -21.12 -2.02 -6.28
C GLY A 564 -22.48 -2.29 -6.94
N GLY A 565 -22.76 -3.54 -7.27
CA GLY A 565 -24.03 -3.95 -7.88
C GLY A 565 -25.24 -3.83 -6.94
N ARG A 566 -25.05 -4.11 -5.65
CA ARG A 566 -26.11 -4.00 -4.63
C ARG A 566 -26.45 -2.55 -4.28
N ALA A 567 -25.46 -1.67 -4.21
CA ALA A 567 -25.65 -0.23 -3.97
C ALA A 567 -26.38 0.45 -5.15
N ARG A 568 -26.06 0.07 -6.38
CA ARG A 568 -26.74 0.58 -7.59
C ARG A 568 -28.20 0.10 -7.69
N ARG A 569 -28.49 -1.16 -7.33
CA ARG A 569 -29.86 -1.70 -7.30
C ARG A 569 -30.72 -1.07 -6.18
N ARG A 570 -30.15 -0.69 -5.04
CA ARG A 570 -30.88 0.04 -3.99
C ARG A 570 -31.20 1.48 -4.40
N ARG A 571 -30.29 2.21 -5.06
CA ARG A 571 -30.57 3.56 -5.58
C ARG A 571 -31.59 3.55 -6.73
N GLY A 572 -31.67 2.50 -7.54
CA GLY A 572 -32.68 2.36 -8.58
C GLY A 572 -34.06 1.94 -8.06
N ARG A 573 -34.17 1.45 -6.83
CA ARG A 573 -35.45 1.04 -6.21
C ARG A 573 -36.08 2.09 -5.28
N THR A 574 -35.35 3.13 -4.92
CA THR A 574 -35.84 4.35 -4.27
C THR A 574 -35.96 5.47 -5.30
N GLY A 575 -36.56 5.15 -6.44
CA GLY A 575 -37.17 6.15 -7.30
C GLY A 575 -38.30 6.76 -6.49
N SER A 576 -38.17 8.04 -6.11
CA SER A 576 -39.21 8.84 -5.52
C SER A 576 -40.56 8.59 -6.22
N PRO A 577 -41.63 8.34 -5.48
CA PRO A 577 -42.93 8.61 -6.03
C PRO A 577 -42.96 10.12 -6.34
N ALA A 578 -43.28 10.46 -7.57
CA ALA A 578 -43.62 11.81 -7.95
C ALA A 578 -44.69 12.30 -6.96
N VAL A 579 -44.32 13.24 -6.13
CA VAL A 579 -45.32 14.05 -5.40
C VAL A 579 -45.94 14.89 -6.48
N GLU A 580 -47.11 14.45 -6.97
CA GLU A 580 -48.07 15.30 -7.67
C GLU A 580 -48.36 16.46 -6.74
N THR A 581 -47.77 17.60 -7.04
CA THR A 581 -48.14 18.89 -6.46
C THR A 581 -49.47 19.26 -7.08
N THR A 582 -50.56 18.79 -6.51
CA THR A 582 -51.86 19.41 -6.67
C THR A 582 -51.75 20.80 -6.02
N ALA A 583 -51.66 21.81 -6.86
CA ALA A 583 -51.78 23.19 -6.45
C ALA A 583 -53.16 23.40 -5.78
N PRO A 584 -53.24 23.95 -4.58
CA PRO A 584 -54.53 24.37 -4.04
C PRO A 584 -54.99 25.63 -4.78
N ALA A 585 -56.22 25.55 -5.29
CA ALA A 585 -56.93 26.64 -5.92
C ALA A 585 -56.95 27.90 -5.00
N LEU A 586 -56.72 29.06 -5.61
CA LEU A 586 -56.89 30.38 -5.05
C LEU A 586 -58.30 30.50 -4.47
N ALA A 587 -58.44 30.49 -3.16
CA ALA A 587 -59.63 30.95 -2.45
C ALA A 587 -59.47 32.44 -2.20
N THR A 588 -60.46 33.19 -2.66
CA THR A 588 -60.65 34.61 -2.56
C THR A 588 -60.58 35.09 -1.13
N SER A 589 -59.86 36.16 -0.93
CA SER A 589 -59.73 36.91 0.32
C SER A 589 -61.06 37.53 0.76
N ASP A 590 -61.48 37.24 1.99
CA ASP A 590 -62.52 37.97 2.73
C ASP A 590 -61.83 38.96 3.70
N PRO A 591 -62.10 40.27 3.63
CA PRO A 591 -61.44 41.26 4.48
C PRO A 591 -62.30 41.54 5.77
N GLY A 592 -62.05 40.81 6.82
CA GLY A 592 -62.71 41.06 8.06
C GLY A 592 -62.53 40.10 9.22
N ALA A 593 -61.27 39.90 9.69
CA ALA A 593 -61.09 39.28 11.00
C ALA A 593 -59.87 39.89 11.73
N PRO A 594 -59.98 40.20 13.04
CA PRO A 594 -58.93 40.89 13.79
C PRO A 594 -57.77 39.98 14.17
N ALA A 595 -56.57 40.56 14.20
CA ALA A 595 -55.31 39.91 14.51
C ALA A 595 -55.23 39.32 15.93
N PRO A 596 -54.68 38.12 16.14
CA PRO A 596 -54.42 37.61 17.48
C PRO A 596 -53.15 38.22 18.09
N ALA A 597 -53.25 38.53 19.40
CA ALA A 597 -52.27 39.20 20.23
C ALA A 597 -50.98 38.33 20.41
N ALA A 598 -49.82 38.99 20.42
CA ALA A 598 -48.52 38.41 20.70
C ALA A 598 -48.36 37.91 22.15
N PRO A 599 -47.72 36.79 22.44
CA PRO A 599 -47.44 36.37 23.81
C PRO A 599 -46.29 37.17 24.42
N ARG A 600 -46.52 37.68 25.63
CA ARG A 600 -45.53 38.35 26.49
C ARG A 600 -44.46 37.34 27.00
N SER A 601 -43.21 37.70 26.90
CA SER A 601 -42.08 37.04 27.57
C SER A 601 -42.13 37.30 29.09
N PRO A 602 -41.87 36.30 29.95
CA PRO A 602 -41.60 36.53 31.36
C PRO A 602 -40.12 36.87 31.56
N VAL A 603 -39.88 37.99 32.21
CA VAL A 603 -38.63 38.34 32.89
C VAL A 603 -38.68 37.71 34.28
N GLY A 604 -37.59 37.05 34.70
CA GLY A 604 -37.35 36.52 36.00
C GLY A 604 -36.12 35.62 35.98
#